data_78bbd9d5e728c01fdb5d76985cdc8fbb
#
_entry.id   78bbd9d5e728c01fdb5d76985cdc8fbb
#
_cell.length_a   1.000
_cell.length_b   1.000
_cell.length_c   1.000
_cell.angle_alpha   90.00
_cell.angle_beta   90.00
_cell.angle_gamma   90.00
#
_symmetry.space_group_name_H-M   'P 1'
#
loop_
_entity.id
_entity.type
_entity.pdbx_description
1 polymer ?
#
loop_
_entity_poly.entity_id
_entity_poly.type
_entity_poly.pdbx_seq_one_letter_code
_entity_poly.pdbx_strand_id
1 'polypeptide(L)'
;DVSVNGLGLFMADGPGTTGTYNLGPNGALTVANYYVIGGGGGTATFNQTGGTNTANGMLEVGGAGTGTYNLSAGNLNTGITIVGAWGTGTFNQGLTGGGGTHTVIGTLEVGSHGSGTYNLSAGDLATGSTIVGNFGTGTFNQVGGTHVTDNLILAANPGTTGTYNLSGDPANSTLNTNFTIVGQAGTGTFTQTGGKHEVTTDLNLGQVAGSEGAYNLSGTGVVNVGRNLYVGIEGTGVFTQSGTSQVNVTGGVVLSSNVNGTGVGTYNLQGGSLTSGYTNVGAQGKGTFNQTGGLHTTFDLTVGDSANGPGSYSLSGSSSQLTVNRMVLGGNSAGEG
;
A
#
# COMPACT_ATOMS: atom_id res chain seq x y z
N ASP A 1 20.13 27.16 14.01
CA ASP A 1 19.81 26.86 12.60
C ASP A 1 21.07 26.37 11.90
N VAL A 2 20.97 25.24 11.21
CA VAL A 2 22.07 24.67 10.43
C VAL A 2 21.64 24.58 8.96
N SER A 3 22.48 25.10 8.05
CA SER A 3 22.25 25.01 6.62
C SER A 3 23.43 24.32 5.94
N VAL A 4 23.16 23.25 5.21
CA VAL A 4 24.15 22.50 4.43
C VAL A 4 23.87 22.75 2.95
N ASN A 5 24.64 23.67 2.36
CA ASN A 5 24.42 24.20 0.99
C ASN A 5 25.35 23.56 -0.07
N GLY A 6 26.27 22.69 0.35
CA GLY A 6 27.23 22.03 -0.51
C GLY A 6 26.72 20.71 -1.10
N LEU A 7 27.56 19.68 -1.10
CA LEU A 7 27.25 18.37 -1.65
C LEU A 7 26.13 17.64 -0.86
N GLY A 8 26.04 17.85 0.44
CA GLY A 8 25.00 17.23 1.27
C GLY A 8 25.46 16.96 2.70
N LEU A 9 24.57 16.33 3.47
CA LEU A 9 24.85 15.80 4.80
C LEU A 9 24.97 14.27 4.70
N PHE A 10 26.15 13.76 5.08
CA PHE A 10 26.44 12.32 5.07
C PHE A 10 26.74 11.88 6.50
N MET A 11 25.97 10.91 6.99
CA MET A 11 26.12 10.36 8.33
C MET A 11 26.64 8.93 8.24
N ALA A 12 27.74 8.64 8.94
CA ALA A 12 28.40 7.34 8.94
C ALA A 12 28.72 6.86 7.50
N ASP A 13 29.55 7.63 6.78
CA ASP A 13 29.86 7.45 5.36
C ASP A 13 31.03 6.49 5.10
N GLY A 14 31.33 5.60 5.99
CA GLY A 14 32.39 4.59 5.81
C GLY A 14 32.10 3.31 6.59
N PRO A 15 32.71 2.16 6.15
CA PRO A 15 32.53 0.89 6.83
C PRO A 15 32.91 0.96 8.31
N GLY A 16 32.04 0.46 9.19
CA GLY A 16 32.27 0.45 10.65
C GLY A 16 32.16 1.80 11.35
N THR A 17 31.86 2.88 10.61
CA THR A 17 31.62 4.19 11.22
C THR A 17 30.22 4.27 11.82
N THR A 18 30.06 5.08 12.87
CA THR A 18 28.76 5.32 13.52
C THR A 18 28.51 6.80 13.64
N GLY A 19 27.24 7.22 13.53
CA GLY A 19 26.85 8.62 13.67
C GLY A 19 25.47 8.78 14.28
N THR A 20 25.32 9.76 15.16
CA THR A 20 24.02 10.14 15.70
C THR A 20 23.84 11.65 15.61
N TYR A 21 22.68 12.09 15.13
CA TYR A 21 22.28 13.49 15.12
C TYR A 21 20.95 13.66 15.87
N ASN A 22 20.86 14.67 16.72
CA ASN A 22 19.64 14.97 17.47
C ASN A 22 19.17 16.38 17.12
N LEU A 23 17.97 16.51 16.55
CA LEU A 23 17.30 17.78 16.30
C LEU A 23 16.20 18.00 17.35
N GLY A 24 16.39 19.02 18.17
CA GLY A 24 15.48 19.36 19.26
C GLY A 24 14.28 20.21 18.82
N PRO A 25 13.39 20.55 19.78
CA PRO A 25 12.11 21.21 19.48
C PRO A 25 12.20 22.56 18.76
N ASN A 26 13.29 23.32 18.98
CA ASN A 26 13.49 24.65 18.38
C ASN A 26 14.56 24.64 17.27
N GLY A 27 15.06 23.44 16.90
CA GLY A 27 16.09 23.31 15.88
C GLY A 27 15.56 23.46 14.48
N ALA A 28 16.39 24.04 13.59
CA ALA A 28 16.14 24.02 12.17
C ALA A 28 17.36 23.46 11.44
N LEU A 29 17.13 22.47 10.57
CA LEU A 29 18.14 21.90 9.69
C LEU A 29 17.66 21.98 8.25
N THR A 30 18.49 22.55 7.38
CA THR A 30 18.20 22.57 5.94
C THR A 30 19.37 21.95 5.18
N VAL A 31 19.06 20.92 4.37
CA VAL A 31 20.00 20.24 3.49
C VAL A 31 19.57 20.46 2.03
N ALA A 32 20.41 21.12 1.24
CA ALA A 32 20.03 21.53 -0.11
C ALA A 32 19.95 20.37 -1.10
N ASN A 33 20.87 19.40 -1.02
CA ASN A 33 21.02 18.34 -2.01
C ASN A 33 20.84 16.95 -1.41
N TYR A 34 21.93 16.22 -1.19
CA TYR A 34 21.90 14.86 -0.66
C TYR A 34 21.89 14.83 0.86
N TYR A 35 21.04 14.01 1.42
CA TYR A 35 20.98 13.79 2.84
C TYR A 35 20.96 12.28 3.09
N VAL A 36 22.10 11.71 3.50
CA VAL A 36 22.29 10.27 3.64
C VAL A 36 22.51 9.90 5.12
N ILE A 37 21.69 9.01 5.62
CA ILE A 37 21.78 8.44 6.97
C ILE A 37 22.17 6.97 6.83
N GLY A 38 23.40 6.59 7.27
CA GLY A 38 23.96 5.28 7.05
C GLY A 38 24.48 5.12 5.62
N GLY A 39 25.44 5.96 5.21
CA GLY A 39 26.16 5.85 3.97
C GLY A 39 27.31 4.82 4.08
N GLY A 40 27.96 4.49 2.97
CA GLY A 40 29.27 3.83 2.88
C GLY A 40 29.48 2.56 3.72
N GLY A 41 28.43 1.85 4.14
CA GLY A 41 28.53 0.68 5.03
C GLY A 41 28.58 1.01 6.53
N GLY A 42 28.37 2.25 6.93
CA GLY A 42 28.28 2.68 8.32
C GLY A 42 26.89 2.56 8.92
N THR A 43 26.75 2.88 10.21
CA THR A 43 25.47 2.88 10.93
C THR A 43 25.15 4.26 11.48
N ALA A 44 24.01 4.83 11.13
CA ALA A 44 23.62 6.16 11.59
C ALA A 44 22.19 6.22 12.11
N THR A 45 21.97 7.10 13.08
CA THR A 45 20.67 7.40 13.64
C THR A 45 20.41 8.91 13.65
N PHE A 46 19.31 9.34 13.10
CA PHE A 46 18.81 10.71 13.20
C PHE A 46 17.57 10.74 14.08
N ASN A 47 17.60 11.53 15.15
CA ASN A 47 16.47 11.72 16.04
C ASN A 47 15.93 13.14 15.90
N GLN A 48 14.68 13.27 15.48
CA GLN A 48 13.94 14.54 15.48
C GLN A 48 12.86 14.51 16.54
N THR A 49 13.04 15.31 17.58
CA THR A 49 12.09 15.41 18.70
C THR A 49 11.24 16.69 18.63
N GLY A 50 11.37 17.43 17.55
CA GLY A 50 10.64 18.66 17.23
C GLY A 50 11.36 19.46 16.15
N GLY A 51 11.05 20.75 16.08
CA GLY A 51 11.69 21.65 15.10
C GLY A 51 11.33 21.35 13.65
N THR A 52 12.14 21.89 12.72
CA THR A 52 11.93 21.73 11.28
C THR A 52 13.18 21.15 10.63
N ASN A 53 13.02 20.07 9.88
CA ASN A 53 14.05 19.51 9.03
C ASN A 53 13.59 19.58 7.56
N THR A 54 14.44 20.14 6.69
CA THR A 54 14.13 20.29 5.28
C THR A 54 15.26 19.70 4.45
N ALA A 55 14.94 18.68 3.64
CA ALA A 55 15.81 18.11 2.63
C ALA A 55 15.21 18.44 1.24
N ASN A 56 15.69 19.54 0.63
CA ASN A 56 15.12 20.01 -0.65
C ASN A 56 15.30 19.01 -1.79
N GLY A 57 16.38 18.22 -1.75
CA GLY A 57 16.64 17.14 -2.69
C GLY A 57 16.12 15.80 -2.18
N MET A 58 17.02 14.88 -1.88
CA MET A 58 16.73 13.50 -1.51
C MET A 58 17.19 13.21 -0.08
N LEU A 59 16.32 12.58 0.70
CA LEU A 59 16.67 11.96 1.97
C LEU A 59 16.80 10.45 1.77
N GLU A 60 17.98 9.88 2.02
CA GLU A 60 18.22 8.43 2.06
C GLU A 60 18.39 7.96 3.51
N VAL A 61 17.61 7.00 3.94
CA VAL A 61 17.75 6.29 5.21
C VAL A 61 18.18 4.86 4.93
N GLY A 62 19.41 4.50 5.28
CA GLY A 62 20.07 3.26 4.84
C GLY A 62 20.56 3.39 3.40
N GLY A 63 21.48 4.32 3.13
CA GLY A 63 22.08 4.53 1.82
C GLY A 63 22.76 3.25 1.32
N ALA A 64 24.02 3.01 1.70
CA ALA A 64 24.71 1.72 1.47
C ALA A 64 25.01 0.98 2.80
N GLY A 65 24.65 1.56 3.93
CA GLY A 65 24.81 1.00 5.28
C GLY A 65 23.49 0.81 6.00
N THR A 66 23.49 1.04 7.31
CA THR A 66 22.29 0.96 8.15
C THR A 66 21.88 2.36 8.62
N GLY A 67 20.69 2.79 8.27
CA GLY A 67 20.14 4.08 8.65
C GLY A 67 18.85 3.96 9.45
N THR A 68 18.73 4.82 10.47
CA THR A 68 17.47 4.97 11.22
C THR A 68 17.10 6.45 11.31
N TYR A 69 15.87 6.78 10.96
CA TYR A 69 15.28 8.09 11.20
C TYR A 69 14.12 7.97 12.19
N ASN A 70 14.19 8.71 13.29
CA ASN A 70 13.15 8.74 14.31
C ASN A 70 12.51 10.14 14.32
N LEU A 71 11.29 10.27 13.79
CA LEU A 71 10.47 11.48 13.81
C LEU A 71 9.43 11.36 14.93
N SER A 72 9.75 11.90 16.10
CA SER A 72 8.83 11.88 17.25
C SER A 72 7.87 13.09 17.25
N ALA A 73 8.34 14.24 16.77
CA ALA A 73 7.56 15.46 16.64
C ALA A 73 8.24 16.44 15.68
N GLY A 74 7.55 17.52 15.31
CA GLY A 74 8.05 18.54 14.39
C GLY A 74 7.76 18.23 12.92
N ASN A 75 8.38 18.98 12.02
CA ASN A 75 8.11 18.90 10.60
C ASN A 75 9.35 18.40 9.84
N LEU A 76 9.17 17.38 9.03
CA LEU A 76 10.14 16.94 8.05
C LEU A 76 9.57 17.19 6.64
N ASN A 77 10.30 17.98 5.84
CA ASN A 77 9.93 18.26 4.45
C ASN A 77 11.02 17.72 3.53
N THR A 78 10.65 16.91 2.55
CA THR A 78 11.61 16.30 1.62
C THR A 78 11.12 16.42 0.18
N GLY A 79 12.06 16.50 -0.76
CA GLY A 79 11.73 16.34 -2.18
C GLY A 79 11.39 14.90 -2.48
N ILE A 80 12.31 13.99 -2.16
CA ILE A 80 12.17 12.52 -2.26
C ILE A 80 12.66 11.92 -0.95
N THR A 81 12.02 10.85 -0.49
CA THR A 81 12.51 10.04 0.63
C THR A 81 12.70 8.60 0.20
N ILE A 82 13.88 8.03 0.46
CA ILE A 82 14.20 6.63 0.21
C ILE A 82 14.58 5.96 1.52
N VAL A 83 13.88 4.90 1.88
CA VAL A 83 14.16 4.07 3.06
C VAL A 83 14.65 2.71 2.58
N GLY A 84 15.92 2.38 2.81
CA GLY A 84 16.60 1.22 2.24
C GLY A 84 16.98 1.44 0.77
N ALA A 85 17.87 2.41 0.51
CA ALA A 85 18.30 2.71 -0.85
C ALA A 85 19.11 1.55 -1.46
N TRP A 86 20.25 1.22 -0.86
CA TRP A 86 21.08 0.06 -1.19
C TRP A 86 21.37 -0.79 0.05
N GLY A 87 21.20 -0.23 1.24
CA GLY A 87 21.42 -0.84 2.53
C GLY A 87 20.12 -1.15 3.26
N THR A 88 20.16 -1.03 4.60
CA THR A 88 18.99 -1.25 5.46
C THR A 88 18.52 0.08 6.05
N GLY A 89 17.30 0.47 5.75
CA GLY A 89 16.69 1.70 6.25
C GLY A 89 15.49 1.42 7.15
N THR A 90 15.41 2.19 8.25
CA THR A 90 14.23 2.20 9.11
C THR A 90 13.79 3.65 9.37
N PHE A 91 12.54 3.95 9.05
CA PHE A 91 11.93 5.24 9.37
C PHE A 91 10.80 5.03 10.38
N ASN A 92 10.89 5.69 11.53
CA ASN A 92 9.89 5.62 12.59
C ASN A 92 9.23 6.99 12.76
N GLN A 93 7.92 7.09 12.56
CA GLN A 93 7.14 8.29 12.77
C GLN A 93 6.12 8.09 13.90
N GLY A 94 6.11 9.01 14.87
CA GLY A 94 5.13 9.00 15.95
C GLY A 94 5.48 8.11 17.14
N LEU A 95 6.76 7.84 17.43
CA LEU A 95 7.23 6.94 18.48
C LEU A 95 6.76 7.30 19.91
N THR A 96 6.46 8.56 20.20
CA THR A 96 6.12 9.05 21.55
C THR A 96 4.72 9.66 21.64
N GLY A 97 3.81 9.27 20.73
CA GLY A 97 2.40 9.68 20.78
C GLY A 97 2.10 11.12 20.31
N GLY A 98 3.11 11.91 19.97
CA GLY A 98 2.94 13.29 19.46
C GLY A 98 2.81 13.38 17.93
N GLY A 99 3.33 12.42 17.21
CA GLY A 99 3.37 12.34 15.75
C GLY A 99 3.86 13.61 15.06
N GLY A 100 5.02 13.57 14.41
CA GLY A 100 5.47 14.66 13.54
C GLY A 100 4.75 14.63 12.20
N THR A 101 4.91 15.68 11.42
CA THR A 101 4.46 15.72 10.02
C THR A 101 5.62 15.41 9.09
N HIS A 102 5.46 14.46 8.20
CA HIS A 102 6.39 14.19 7.12
C HIS A 102 5.72 14.48 5.78
N THR A 103 6.26 15.48 5.07
CA THR A 103 5.79 15.84 3.73
C THR A 103 6.85 15.48 2.71
N VAL A 104 6.53 14.59 1.78
CA VAL A 104 7.35 14.20 0.64
C VAL A 104 6.68 14.75 -0.62
N ILE A 105 7.27 15.77 -1.24
CA ILE A 105 6.67 16.41 -2.43
C ILE A 105 6.55 15.43 -3.60
N GLY A 106 7.59 14.62 -3.79
CA GLY A 106 7.64 13.59 -4.83
C GLY A 106 7.29 12.20 -4.31
N THR A 107 8.25 11.30 -4.37
CA THR A 107 8.06 9.89 -4.07
C THR A 107 8.69 9.50 -2.73
N LEU A 108 7.94 8.73 -1.93
CA LEU A 108 8.46 7.91 -0.85
C LEU A 108 8.71 6.49 -1.38
N GLU A 109 9.97 6.05 -1.37
CA GLU A 109 10.34 4.67 -1.69
C GLU A 109 10.73 3.93 -0.41
N VAL A 110 10.13 2.78 -0.16
CA VAL A 110 10.46 1.89 0.95
C VAL A 110 10.96 0.57 0.36
N GLY A 111 12.28 0.31 0.49
CA GLY A 111 12.96 -0.79 -0.21
C GLY A 111 13.21 -0.46 -1.68
N SER A 112 14.07 0.54 -1.96
CA SER A 112 14.40 0.91 -3.33
C SER A 112 15.23 -0.17 -4.01
N HIS A 113 16.48 -0.42 -3.57
CA HIS A 113 17.30 -1.56 -3.98
C HIS A 113 17.69 -2.43 -2.78
N GLY A 114 17.63 -1.88 -1.57
CA GLY A 114 17.91 -2.56 -0.31
C GLY A 114 16.65 -3.00 0.42
N SER A 115 16.75 -3.02 1.77
CA SER A 115 15.63 -3.35 2.65
C SER A 115 15.13 -2.11 3.37
N GLY A 116 13.88 -1.74 3.17
CA GLY A 116 13.26 -0.58 3.80
C GLY A 116 12.11 -0.94 4.73
N THR A 117 12.03 -0.26 5.87
CA THR A 117 10.88 -0.33 6.77
C THR A 117 10.44 1.07 7.16
N TYR A 118 9.15 1.38 6.93
CA TYR A 118 8.52 2.61 7.39
C TYR A 118 7.46 2.27 8.44
N ASN A 119 7.55 2.84 9.63
CA ASN A 119 6.61 2.66 10.72
C ASN A 119 5.89 3.98 11.01
N LEU A 120 4.59 4.05 10.73
CA LEU A 120 3.71 5.18 11.06
C LEU A 120 2.82 4.81 12.24
N SER A 121 3.15 5.35 13.41
CA SER A 121 2.38 5.10 14.65
C SER A 121 1.43 6.25 15.01
N ALA A 122 1.77 7.47 14.60
CA ALA A 122 0.96 8.67 14.78
C ALA A 122 1.48 9.80 13.89
N GLY A 123 0.70 10.88 13.74
CA GLY A 123 1.04 12.03 12.91
C GLY A 123 0.61 11.89 11.46
N ASP A 124 1.05 12.83 10.63
CA ASP A 124 0.61 12.92 9.24
C ASP A 124 1.78 12.66 8.29
N LEU A 125 1.57 11.77 7.36
CA LEU A 125 2.44 11.52 6.21
C LEU A 125 1.70 11.93 4.94
N ALA A 126 2.28 12.84 4.17
CA ALA A 126 1.77 13.24 2.88
C ALA A 126 2.83 13.00 1.80
N THR A 127 2.49 12.31 0.72
CA THR A 127 3.41 11.97 -0.37
C THR A 127 2.73 12.15 -1.73
N GLY A 128 3.49 12.49 -2.76
CA GLY A 128 2.97 12.44 -4.13
C GLY A 128 2.74 10.99 -4.57
N SER A 129 3.70 10.12 -4.33
CA SER A 129 3.54 8.67 -4.54
C SER A 129 4.27 7.90 -3.44
N THR A 130 3.75 6.73 -3.09
CA THR A 130 4.41 5.78 -2.18
C THR A 130 4.63 4.45 -2.90
N ILE A 131 5.90 4.03 -2.99
CA ILE A 131 6.30 2.74 -3.56
C ILE A 131 6.92 1.89 -2.45
N VAL A 132 6.36 0.71 -2.21
CA VAL A 132 6.85 -0.25 -1.22
C VAL A 132 7.37 -1.48 -1.97
N GLY A 133 8.69 -1.70 -1.95
CA GLY A 133 9.36 -2.70 -2.77
C GLY A 133 9.50 -2.24 -4.23
N ASN A 134 10.41 -1.29 -4.52
CA ASN A 134 10.64 -0.84 -5.88
C ASN A 134 11.53 -1.85 -6.64
N PHE A 135 12.84 -1.93 -6.33
CA PHE A 135 13.77 -2.98 -6.80
C PHE A 135 14.28 -3.85 -5.65
N GLY A 136 13.89 -3.59 -4.42
CA GLY A 136 14.26 -4.29 -3.21
C GLY A 136 13.06 -4.84 -2.45
N THR A 137 13.21 -4.94 -1.12
CA THR A 137 12.14 -5.39 -0.22
C THR A 137 11.66 -4.23 0.64
N GLY A 138 10.38 -3.93 0.57
CA GLY A 138 9.76 -2.87 1.35
C GLY A 138 8.69 -3.36 2.32
N THR A 139 8.66 -2.76 3.51
CA THR A 139 7.59 -2.97 4.48
C THR A 139 7.10 -1.61 5.01
N PHE A 140 5.81 -1.37 4.91
CA PHE A 140 5.17 -0.20 5.51
C PHE A 140 4.19 -0.67 6.59
N ASN A 141 4.37 -0.23 7.82
CA ASN A 141 3.51 -0.54 8.95
C ASN A 141 2.78 0.74 9.40
N GLN A 142 1.46 0.76 9.32
CA GLN A 142 0.63 1.84 9.84
C GLN A 142 -0.27 1.31 10.94
N VAL A 143 -0.06 1.79 12.16
CA VAL A 143 -0.89 1.43 13.32
C VAL A 143 -1.70 2.61 13.84
N GLY A 144 -1.43 3.82 13.32
CA GLY A 144 -2.12 5.06 13.63
C GLY A 144 -1.71 6.17 12.68
N GLY A 145 -2.27 7.37 12.86
CA GLY A 145 -1.98 8.52 12.02
C GLY A 145 -2.64 8.49 10.64
N THR A 146 -2.37 9.51 9.86
CA THR A 146 -2.92 9.67 8.51
C THR A 146 -1.81 9.54 7.48
N HIS A 147 -1.99 8.67 6.50
CA HIS A 147 -1.16 8.61 5.29
C HIS A 147 -2.00 9.02 4.08
N VAL A 148 -1.57 10.09 3.41
CA VAL A 148 -2.18 10.58 2.17
C VAL A 148 -1.18 10.44 1.04
N THR A 149 -1.54 9.77 -0.05
CA THR A 149 -0.70 9.60 -1.23
C THR A 149 -1.55 9.52 -2.49
N ASP A 150 -1.09 10.08 -3.61
CA ASP A 150 -1.83 9.92 -4.87
C ASP A 150 -1.80 8.47 -5.33
N ASN A 151 -0.62 7.84 -5.33
CA ASN A 151 -0.49 6.45 -5.75
C ASN A 151 0.20 5.63 -4.67
N LEU A 152 -0.39 4.50 -4.31
CA LEU A 152 0.26 3.47 -3.50
C LEU A 152 0.56 2.26 -4.38
N ILE A 153 1.84 1.91 -4.50
CA ILE A 153 2.29 0.80 -5.34
C ILE A 153 3.08 -0.18 -4.47
N LEU A 154 2.65 -1.44 -4.43
CA LEU A 154 3.38 -2.51 -3.78
C LEU A 154 4.02 -3.43 -4.82
N ALA A 155 5.31 -3.72 -4.66
CA ALA A 155 6.11 -4.57 -5.54
C ALA A 155 6.11 -4.09 -7.00
N ALA A 156 6.80 -2.97 -7.23
CA ALA A 156 6.72 -2.24 -8.51
C ALA A 156 7.37 -2.99 -9.67
N ASN A 157 8.41 -3.79 -9.41
CA ASN A 157 9.19 -4.49 -10.44
C ASN A 157 9.19 -6.01 -10.25
N PRO A 158 9.50 -6.81 -11.29
CA PRO A 158 9.58 -8.26 -11.18
C PRO A 158 10.61 -8.70 -10.13
N GLY A 159 10.25 -9.73 -9.35
CA GLY A 159 11.11 -10.28 -8.30
C GLY A 159 11.17 -9.45 -7.01
N THR A 160 10.45 -8.34 -6.91
CA THR A 160 10.41 -7.51 -5.70
C THR A 160 9.27 -7.93 -4.76
N THR A 161 9.41 -7.54 -3.49
CA THR A 161 8.38 -7.76 -2.47
C THR A 161 8.01 -6.45 -1.80
N GLY A 162 6.71 -6.16 -1.80
CA GLY A 162 6.15 -4.99 -1.13
C GLY A 162 5.04 -5.38 -0.17
N THR A 163 5.17 -4.99 1.10
CA THR A 163 4.18 -5.29 2.14
C THR A 163 3.67 -4.02 2.79
N TYR A 164 2.35 -3.87 2.86
CA TYR A 164 1.69 -2.80 3.63
C TYR A 164 0.80 -3.41 4.70
N ASN A 165 1.04 -3.06 5.96
CA ASN A 165 0.25 -3.50 7.09
C ASN A 165 -0.51 -2.30 7.69
N LEU A 166 -1.84 -2.32 7.61
CA LEU A 166 -2.73 -1.31 8.18
C LEU A 166 -3.49 -1.90 9.36
N SER A 167 -3.38 -1.27 10.52
CA SER A 167 -4.07 -1.69 11.73
C SER A 167 -4.52 -0.47 12.54
N GLY A 168 -5.08 -0.69 13.72
CA GLY A 168 -5.56 0.37 14.60
C GLY A 168 -7.05 0.66 14.42
N ASP A 169 -7.51 1.68 15.12
CA ASP A 169 -8.90 2.11 15.04
C ASP A 169 -9.15 2.85 13.71
N PRO A 170 -10.23 2.56 12.98
CA PRO A 170 -10.57 3.27 11.74
C PRO A 170 -10.73 4.79 11.87
N ALA A 171 -10.99 5.30 13.08
CA ALA A 171 -11.04 6.73 13.34
C ALA A 171 -9.65 7.38 13.47
N ASN A 172 -8.61 6.61 13.78
CA ASN A 172 -7.28 7.13 14.12
C ASN A 172 -6.16 6.59 13.22
N SER A 173 -6.47 5.63 12.35
CA SER A 173 -5.53 5.03 11.40
C SER A 173 -6.15 5.05 10.01
N THR A 174 -5.77 6.04 9.21
CA THR A 174 -6.39 6.27 7.90
C THR A 174 -5.33 6.33 6.80
N LEU A 175 -5.54 5.53 5.77
CA LEU A 175 -4.81 5.59 4.51
C LEU A 175 -5.74 6.14 3.42
N ASN A 176 -5.34 7.25 2.81
CA ASN A 176 -6.07 7.87 1.70
C ASN A 176 -5.21 7.78 0.44
N THR A 177 -5.74 7.15 -0.59
CA THR A 177 -5.08 7.02 -1.89
C THR A 177 -6.01 7.47 -3.01
N ASN A 178 -5.45 8.01 -4.07
CA ASN A 178 -6.23 8.16 -5.30
C ASN A 178 -6.30 6.81 -6.01
N PHE A 179 -5.17 6.09 -6.09
CA PHE A 179 -5.07 4.80 -6.75
C PHE A 179 -4.18 3.84 -5.95
N THR A 180 -4.54 2.55 -5.87
CA THR A 180 -3.74 1.54 -5.17
C THR A 180 -3.49 0.33 -6.06
N ILE A 181 -2.22 -0.09 -6.16
CA ILE A 181 -1.81 -1.33 -6.82
C ILE A 181 -1.12 -2.24 -5.81
N VAL A 182 -1.60 -3.46 -5.67
CA VAL A 182 -1.00 -4.52 -4.86
C VAL A 182 -0.45 -5.59 -5.78
N GLY A 183 0.87 -5.69 -5.89
CA GLY A 183 1.55 -6.54 -6.87
C GLY A 183 1.48 -5.92 -8.27
N GLN A 184 2.26 -4.86 -8.52
CA GLN A 184 2.31 -4.27 -9.85
C GLN A 184 3.00 -5.21 -10.83
N ALA A 185 4.23 -5.62 -10.52
CA ALA A 185 4.98 -6.57 -11.34
C ALA A 185 5.68 -7.65 -10.51
N GLY A 186 5.79 -7.46 -9.20
CA GLY A 186 6.32 -8.42 -8.22
C GLY A 186 5.22 -9.00 -7.32
N THR A 187 5.59 -9.40 -6.10
CA THR A 187 4.69 -9.95 -5.09
C THR A 187 4.31 -8.88 -4.07
N GLY A 188 3.10 -8.36 -4.17
CA GLY A 188 2.54 -7.35 -3.28
C GLY A 188 1.58 -7.97 -2.25
N THR A 189 1.71 -7.57 -1.00
CA THR A 189 0.79 -7.99 0.06
C THR A 189 0.28 -6.78 0.84
N PHE A 190 -1.04 -6.63 0.91
CA PHE A 190 -1.69 -5.66 1.78
C PHE A 190 -2.44 -6.41 2.87
N THR A 191 -2.09 -6.19 4.13
CA THR A 191 -2.78 -6.78 5.28
C THR A 191 -3.46 -5.68 6.08
N GLN A 192 -4.78 -5.78 6.25
CA GLN A 192 -5.57 -4.84 7.03
C GLN A 192 -6.34 -5.57 8.12
N THR A 193 -6.02 -5.28 9.38
CA THR A 193 -6.71 -5.87 10.55
C THR A 193 -7.61 -4.85 11.27
N GLY A 194 -7.49 -3.59 10.91
CA GLY A 194 -8.23 -2.45 11.42
C GLY A 194 -8.00 -1.25 10.49
N GLY A 195 -8.15 -0.03 11.02
CA GLY A 195 -7.93 1.16 10.21
C GLY A 195 -8.92 1.33 9.05
N LYS A 196 -8.74 2.38 8.28
CA LYS A 196 -9.57 2.73 7.15
C LYS A 196 -8.70 2.98 5.92
N HIS A 197 -9.01 2.33 4.80
CA HIS A 197 -8.40 2.57 3.50
C HIS A 197 -9.44 3.17 2.55
N GLU A 198 -9.21 4.44 2.19
CA GLU A 198 -9.99 5.18 1.22
C GLU A 198 -9.25 5.20 -0.11
N VAL A 199 -9.83 4.62 -1.14
CA VAL A 199 -9.31 4.64 -2.51
C VAL A 199 -10.28 5.43 -3.37
N THR A 200 -9.86 6.59 -3.86
CA THR A 200 -10.73 7.50 -4.61
C THR A 200 -11.15 6.90 -5.96
N THR A 201 -10.23 6.19 -6.61
CA THR A 201 -10.51 5.58 -7.93
C THR A 201 -10.49 4.06 -7.84
N ASP A 202 -9.43 3.39 -8.27
CA ASP A 202 -9.40 1.94 -8.42
C ASP A 202 -8.40 1.28 -7.47
N LEU A 203 -8.76 0.11 -6.96
CA LEU A 203 -7.88 -0.81 -6.22
C LEU A 203 -7.59 -2.03 -7.10
N ASN A 204 -6.31 -2.23 -7.47
CA ASN A 204 -5.86 -3.27 -8.38
C ASN A 204 -5.01 -4.31 -7.68
N LEU A 205 -5.29 -5.59 -7.87
CA LEU A 205 -4.50 -6.71 -7.35
C LEU A 205 -3.99 -7.54 -8.52
N GLY A 206 -2.66 -7.79 -8.59
CA GLY A 206 -2.04 -8.59 -9.65
C GLY A 206 -2.14 -7.91 -11.02
N GLN A 207 -1.39 -6.80 -11.19
CA GLN A 207 -1.60 -5.87 -12.31
C GLN A 207 -1.11 -6.42 -13.65
N VAL A 208 0.15 -6.88 -13.72
CA VAL A 208 0.73 -7.38 -14.97
C VAL A 208 0.96 -8.89 -14.93
N ALA A 209 1.17 -9.49 -16.08
CA ALA A 209 1.44 -10.93 -16.19
C ALA A 209 2.62 -11.35 -15.32
N GLY A 210 2.45 -12.42 -14.54
CA GLY A 210 3.45 -12.93 -13.59
C GLY A 210 3.48 -12.22 -12.24
N SER A 211 2.73 -11.13 -12.04
CA SER A 211 2.63 -10.50 -10.73
C SER A 211 1.64 -11.21 -9.80
N GLU A 212 1.84 -11.04 -8.50
CA GLU A 212 0.96 -11.54 -7.45
C GLU A 212 0.52 -10.41 -6.53
N GLY A 213 -0.78 -10.22 -6.37
CA GLY A 213 -1.37 -9.23 -5.49
C GLY A 213 -2.31 -9.87 -4.48
N ALA A 214 -2.00 -9.76 -3.18
CA ALA A 214 -2.85 -10.27 -2.12
C ALA A 214 -3.34 -9.15 -1.20
N TYR A 215 -4.65 -9.05 -0.98
CA TYR A 215 -5.27 -8.16 0.00
C TYR A 215 -5.98 -8.99 1.06
N ASN A 216 -5.47 -8.93 2.29
CA ASN A 216 -6.02 -9.67 3.45
C ASN A 216 -6.70 -8.69 4.39
N LEU A 217 -8.03 -8.66 4.39
CA LEU A 217 -8.86 -7.80 5.22
C LEU A 217 -9.50 -8.60 6.34
N SER A 218 -9.33 -8.16 7.58
CA SER A 218 -9.92 -8.82 8.75
C SER A 218 -10.25 -7.83 9.87
N GLY A 219 -10.73 -8.35 10.99
CA GLY A 219 -11.04 -7.54 12.18
C GLY A 219 -12.12 -6.51 11.88
N THR A 220 -11.85 -5.25 12.18
CA THR A 220 -12.76 -4.10 12.00
C THR A 220 -12.36 -3.22 10.81
N GLY A 221 -11.45 -3.68 9.96
CA GLY A 221 -10.94 -2.90 8.83
C GLY A 221 -12.04 -2.47 7.86
N VAL A 222 -11.93 -1.24 7.36
CA VAL A 222 -12.88 -0.66 6.39
C VAL A 222 -12.13 -0.29 5.11
N VAL A 223 -12.63 -0.74 3.98
CA VAL A 223 -12.12 -0.39 2.64
C VAL A 223 -13.24 0.26 1.84
N ASN A 224 -13.00 1.48 1.36
CA ASN A 224 -13.91 2.18 0.47
C ASN A 224 -13.21 2.41 -0.86
N VAL A 225 -13.82 1.99 -1.96
CA VAL A 225 -13.30 2.13 -3.33
C VAL A 225 -14.29 2.94 -4.15
N GLY A 226 -13.87 4.11 -4.61
CA GLY A 226 -14.72 5.06 -5.32
C GLY A 226 -15.12 4.62 -6.73
N ARG A 227 -14.33 3.76 -7.39
CA ARG A 227 -14.66 3.19 -8.69
C ARG A 227 -14.68 1.67 -8.64
N ASN A 228 -13.60 0.99 -9.00
CA ASN A 228 -13.61 -0.47 -9.14
C ASN A 228 -12.53 -1.15 -8.29
N LEU A 229 -12.86 -2.34 -7.82
CA LEU A 229 -11.92 -3.30 -7.26
C LEU A 229 -11.64 -4.36 -8.34
N TYR A 230 -10.43 -4.33 -8.90
CA TYR A 230 -9.95 -5.34 -9.85
C TYR A 230 -9.09 -6.38 -9.14
N VAL A 231 -9.44 -7.64 -9.29
CA VAL A 231 -8.73 -8.77 -8.68
C VAL A 231 -8.21 -9.67 -9.78
N GLY A 232 -6.90 -9.69 -10.00
CA GLY A 232 -6.22 -10.41 -11.08
C GLY A 232 -6.46 -9.77 -12.45
N ILE A 233 -5.79 -8.65 -12.74
CA ILE A 233 -5.94 -7.99 -14.04
C ILE A 233 -5.27 -8.84 -15.12
N GLU A 234 -3.94 -8.95 -15.11
CA GLU A 234 -3.16 -9.84 -15.98
C GLU A 234 -2.42 -10.91 -15.18
N GLY A 235 -2.11 -10.60 -13.91
CA GLY A 235 -1.46 -11.49 -12.95
C GLY A 235 -2.46 -12.27 -12.10
N THR A 236 -2.00 -12.70 -10.94
CA THR A 236 -2.81 -13.37 -9.91
C THR A 236 -3.22 -12.38 -8.83
N GLY A 237 -4.51 -12.19 -8.63
CA GLY A 237 -5.07 -11.38 -7.56
C GLY A 237 -5.87 -12.23 -6.57
N VAL A 238 -5.68 -11.99 -5.28
CA VAL A 238 -6.47 -12.63 -4.22
C VAL A 238 -6.94 -11.57 -3.23
N PHE A 239 -8.25 -11.46 -3.03
CA PHE A 239 -8.84 -10.66 -1.96
C PHE A 239 -9.49 -11.59 -0.95
N THR A 240 -9.06 -11.54 0.31
CA THR A 240 -9.65 -12.34 1.39
C THR A 240 -10.24 -11.40 2.44
N GLN A 241 -11.53 -11.56 2.73
CA GLN A 241 -12.29 -10.76 3.69
C GLN A 241 -12.85 -11.64 4.81
N SER A 242 -12.63 -11.24 6.07
CA SER A 242 -13.10 -11.99 7.24
C SER A 242 -13.42 -11.06 8.42
N GLY A 243 -13.91 -11.63 9.52
CA GLY A 243 -14.26 -10.88 10.72
C GLY A 243 -15.51 -10.03 10.55
N THR A 244 -15.50 -8.80 11.07
CA THR A 244 -16.58 -7.80 10.94
C THR A 244 -16.23 -6.68 9.96
N SER A 245 -15.24 -6.91 9.13
CA SER A 245 -14.72 -5.94 8.17
C SER A 245 -15.75 -5.52 7.12
N GLN A 246 -15.51 -4.36 6.50
CA GLN A 246 -16.42 -3.79 5.52
C GLN A 246 -15.68 -3.43 4.23
N VAL A 247 -16.25 -3.79 3.09
CA VAL A 247 -15.80 -3.39 1.76
C VAL A 247 -16.95 -2.72 1.04
N ASN A 248 -16.75 -1.46 0.64
CA ASN A 248 -17.72 -0.68 -0.10
C ASN A 248 -17.10 -0.27 -1.44
N VAL A 249 -17.64 -0.75 -2.54
CA VAL A 249 -17.18 -0.44 -3.90
C VAL A 249 -18.30 0.29 -4.64
N THR A 250 -18.10 1.56 -4.96
CA THR A 250 -19.14 2.37 -5.64
C THR A 250 -19.45 1.83 -7.04
N GLY A 251 -18.40 1.46 -7.80
CA GLY A 251 -18.53 0.79 -9.08
C GLY A 251 -18.65 -0.72 -8.92
N GLY A 252 -17.71 -1.47 -9.46
CA GLY A 252 -17.77 -2.92 -9.47
C GLY A 252 -16.60 -3.65 -8.85
N VAL A 253 -16.87 -4.89 -8.43
CA VAL A 253 -15.85 -5.91 -8.17
C VAL A 253 -15.69 -6.73 -9.43
N VAL A 254 -14.48 -6.73 -10.01
CA VAL A 254 -14.19 -7.41 -11.28
C VAL A 254 -13.08 -8.44 -11.05
N LEU A 255 -13.42 -9.71 -11.17
CA LEU A 255 -12.47 -10.81 -11.05
C LEU A 255 -11.99 -11.20 -12.43
N SER A 256 -10.70 -11.01 -12.69
CA SER A 256 -10.01 -11.26 -13.94
C SER A 256 -10.53 -10.41 -15.12
N SER A 257 -9.89 -9.25 -15.33
CA SER A 257 -10.41 -8.21 -16.25
C SER A 257 -9.64 -8.05 -17.56
N ASN A 258 -8.61 -8.89 -17.83
CA ASN A 258 -7.80 -8.72 -19.03
C ASN A 258 -8.40 -9.41 -20.26
N VAL A 259 -8.50 -8.67 -21.36
CA VAL A 259 -8.94 -9.14 -22.69
C VAL A 259 -8.14 -10.33 -23.24
N ASN A 260 -6.90 -10.52 -22.78
CA ASN A 260 -6.05 -11.66 -23.19
C ASN A 260 -6.36 -12.95 -22.39
N GLY A 261 -7.26 -12.90 -21.39
CA GLY A 261 -7.69 -14.07 -20.62
C GLY A 261 -6.63 -14.66 -19.67
N THR A 262 -5.53 -13.94 -19.40
CA THR A 262 -4.41 -14.46 -18.60
C THR A 262 -4.57 -14.23 -17.10
N GLY A 263 -5.38 -13.26 -16.70
CA GLY A 263 -5.58 -12.91 -15.30
C GLY A 263 -6.31 -14.00 -14.50
N VAL A 264 -5.94 -14.17 -13.24
CA VAL A 264 -6.61 -15.04 -12.28
C VAL A 264 -7.05 -14.24 -11.07
N GLY A 265 -8.36 -14.08 -10.88
CA GLY A 265 -8.94 -13.34 -9.78
C GLY A 265 -9.70 -14.22 -8.80
N THR A 266 -9.38 -14.12 -7.51
CA THR A 266 -10.10 -14.84 -6.45
C THR A 266 -10.55 -13.89 -5.36
N TYR A 267 -11.85 -13.92 -5.01
CA TYR A 267 -12.41 -13.24 -3.85
C TYR A 267 -12.93 -14.27 -2.85
N ASN A 268 -12.39 -14.25 -1.64
CA ASN A 268 -12.82 -15.10 -0.52
C ASN A 268 -13.56 -14.24 0.51
N LEU A 269 -14.88 -14.32 0.57
CA LEU A 269 -15.71 -13.68 1.59
C LEU A 269 -16.05 -14.72 2.70
N GLN A 270 -15.33 -14.59 3.81
CA GLN A 270 -15.46 -15.48 4.97
C GLN A 270 -16.26 -14.83 6.12
N GLY A 271 -16.49 -13.52 6.07
CA GLY A 271 -17.22 -12.74 7.06
C GLY A 271 -17.25 -11.26 6.70
N GLY A 272 -17.97 -10.46 7.50
CA GLY A 272 -18.13 -9.04 7.26
C GLY A 272 -19.16 -8.72 6.17
N SER A 273 -19.02 -7.57 5.52
CA SER A 273 -19.93 -7.13 4.45
C SER A 273 -19.17 -6.61 3.23
N LEU A 274 -19.62 -7.04 2.07
CA LEU A 274 -19.22 -6.51 0.77
C LEU A 274 -20.45 -5.86 0.11
N THR A 275 -20.33 -4.59 -0.27
CA THR A 275 -21.33 -3.87 -1.05
C THR A 275 -20.70 -3.38 -2.35
N SER A 276 -21.32 -3.63 -3.50
CA SER A 276 -20.84 -3.18 -4.81
C SER A 276 -21.98 -2.79 -5.73
N GLY A 277 -21.72 -1.89 -6.68
CA GLY A 277 -22.66 -1.58 -7.75
C GLY A 277 -22.89 -2.79 -8.65
N TYR A 278 -21.80 -3.46 -9.06
CA TYR A 278 -21.86 -4.74 -9.76
C TYR A 278 -20.72 -5.68 -9.35
N THR A 279 -20.89 -6.98 -9.62
CA THR A 279 -19.85 -7.98 -9.43
C THR A 279 -19.75 -8.87 -10.66
N ASN A 280 -18.58 -8.87 -11.32
CA ASN A 280 -18.27 -9.72 -12.45
C ASN A 280 -17.24 -10.79 -12.04
N VAL A 281 -17.63 -12.05 -12.11
CA VAL A 281 -16.79 -13.20 -11.78
C VAL A 281 -16.39 -13.90 -13.05
N GLY A 282 -15.11 -13.79 -13.43
CA GLY A 282 -14.61 -14.27 -14.73
C GLY A 282 -15.04 -13.32 -15.84
N ALA A 283 -14.66 -12.05 -15.77
CA ALA A 283 -15.03 -11.04 -16.76
C ALA A 283 -14.37 -11.33 -18.13
N GLN A 284 -13.06 -11.64 -18.12
CA GLN A 284 -12.30 -11.94 -19.35
C GLN A 284 -11.27 -13.05 -19.18
N GLY A 285 -10.99 -13.50 -17.96
CA GLY A 285 -10.14 -14.62 -17.58
C GLY A 285 -10.76 -15.37 -16.40
N LYS A 286 -9.98 -16.20 -15.70
CA LYS A 286 -10.51 -17.07 -14.64
C LYS A 286 -10.86 -16.28 -13.37
N GLY A 287 -12.16 -16.18 -13.05
CA GLY A 287 -12.69 -15.59 -11.83
C GLY A 287 -13.28 -16.62 -10.88
N THR A 288 -12.97 -16.49 -9.58
CA THR A 288 -13.53 -17.33 -8.54
C THR A 288 -14.00 -16.48 -7.36
N PHE A 289 -15.26 -16.61 -6.99
CA PHE A 289 -15.83 -15.98 -5.79
C PHE A 289 -16.28 -17.05 -4.81
N ASN A 290 -15.64 -17.13 -3.66
CA ASN A 290 -15.97 -18.09 -2.61
C ASN A 290 -16.60 -17.34 -1.42
N GLN A 291 -17.89 -17.52 -1.20
CA GLN A 291 -18.57 -16.98 -0.03
C GLN A 291 -18.87 -18.11 0.96
N THR A 292 -18.17 -18.10 2.10
CA THR A 292 -18.35 -19.05 3.19
C THR A 292 -18.93 -18.41 4.45
N GLY A 293 -19.11 -17.09 4.43
CA GLY A 293 -19.72 -16.28 5.48
C GLY A 293 -20.00 -14.87 4.99
N GLY A 294 -20.58 -14.03 5.88
CA GLY A 294 -20.79 -12.61 5.62
C GLY A 294 -21.92 -12.29 4.63
N LEU A 295 -22.10 -11.00 4.39
CA LEU A 295 -23.11 -10.45 3.51
C LEU A 295 -22.47 -9.90 2.23
N HIS A 296 -22.91 -10.37 1.06
CA HIS A 296 -22.62 -9.76 -0.23
C HIS A 296 -23.88 -9.11 -0.78
N THR A 297 -23.82 -7.79 -0.99
CA THR A 297 -24.89 -7.01 -1.62
C THR A 297 -24.37 -6.39 -2.89
N THR A 298 -25.01 -6.69 -4.02
CA THR A 298 -24.61 -6.14 -5.33
C THR A 298 -25.86 -5.90 -6.18
N PHE A 299 -25.87 -4.86 -7.02
CA PHE A 299 -27.01 -4.63 -7.91
C PHE A 299 -27.03 -5.67 -9.04
N ASP A 300 -25.89 -5.88 -9.72
CA ASP A 300 -25.74 -6.89 -10.77
C ASP A 300 -24.67 -7.91 -10.39
N LEU A 301 -24.93 -9.19 -10.55
CA LEU A 301 -23.98 -10.27 -10.47
C LEU A 301 -23.91 -11.03 -11.80
N THR A 302 -22.75 -11.00 -12.44
CA THR A 302 -22.47 -11.80 -13.65
C THR A 302 -21.41 -12.83 -13.34
N VAL A 303 -21.65 -14.08 -13.70
CA VAL A 303 -20.72 -15.20 -13.53
C VAL A 303 -20.45 -15.83 -14.89
N GLY A 304 -19.19 -15.75 -15.36
CA GLY A 304 -18.80 -16.18 -16.70
C GLY A 304 -19.29 -15.22 -17.78
N ASP A 305 -18.70 -14.02 -17.87
CA ASP A 305 -19.18 -12.92 -18.75
C ASP A 305 -18.71 -13.08 -20.21
N SER A 306 -17.63 -13.80 -20.47
CA SER A 306 -17.08 -13.98 -21.80
C SER A 306 -16.69 -15.43 -22.09
N ALA A 307 -16.51 -15.78 -23.37
CA ALA A 307 -16.07 -17.10 -23.80
C ALA A 307 -14.69 -17.49 -23.23
N ASN A 308 -13.85 -16.50 -22.90
CA ASN A 308 -12.51 -16.69 -22.34
C ASN A 308 -12.47 -16.47 -20.82
N GLY A 309 -13.60 -16.10 -20.18
CA GLY A 309 -13.71 -15.73 -18.79
C GLY A 309 -14.51 -16.74 -17.94
N PRO A 310 -13.99 -17.96 -17.67
CA PRO A 310 -14.71 -18.88 -16.81
C PRO A 310 -14.88 -18.27 -15.42
N GLY A 311 -16.14 -18.17 -14.98
CA GLY A 311 -16.52 -17.68 -13.66
C GLY A 311 -17.06 -18.81 -12.78
N SER A 312 -16.75 -18.75 -11.50
CA SER A 312 -17.34 -19.61 -10.48
C SER A 312 -17.71 -18.81 -9.25
N TYR A 313 -18.98 -18.88 -8.83
CA TYR A 313 -19.47 -18.32 -7.56
C TYR A 313 -19.94 -19.46 -6.68
N SER A 314 -19.31 -19.64 -5.52
CA SER A 314 -19.67 -20.64 -4.53
C SER A 314 -20.26 -19.96 -3.30
N LEU A 315 -21.47 -20.32 -2.91
CA LEU A 315 -22.15 -19.85 -1.71
C LEU A 315 -22.34 -21.02 -0.74
N SER A 316 -21.70 -20.97 0.39
CA SER A 316 -21.77 -21.99 1.43
C SER A 316 -21.67 -21.37 2.83
N GLY A 317 -21.91 -22.17 3.87
CA GLY A 317 -21.88 -21.67 5.25
C GLY A 317 -23.22 -21.07 5.71
N SER A 318 -23.56 -21.30 6.98
CA SER A 318 -24.86 -20.91 7.56
C SER A 318 -25.03 -19.41 7.77
N SER A 319 -23.92 -18.64 7.76
CA SER A 319 -23.93 -17.17 7.91
C SER A 319 -23.77 -16.41 6.59
N SER A 320 -23.72 -17.12 5.46
CA SER A 320 -23.56 -16.49 4.14
C SER A 320 -24.90 -15.97 3.63
N GLN A 321 -24.89 -14.70 3.20
CA GLN A 321 -26.08 -14.07 2.60
C GLN A 321 -25.66 -13.34 1.30
N LEU A 322 -26.38 -13.61 0.22
CA LEU A 322 -26.25 -12.90 -1.03
C LEU A 322 -27.55 -12.15 -1.34
N THR A 323 -27.42 -10.83 -1.52
CA THR A 323 -28.53 -9.97 -1.99
C THR A 323 -28.15 -9.41 -3.35
N VAL A 324 -28.94 -9.75 -4.36
CA VAL A 324 -28.68 -9.33 -5.75
C VAL A 324 -29.99 -8.91 -6.41
N ASN A 325 -29.93 -7.83 -7.20
CA ASN A 325 -31.09 -7.38 -7.95
C ASN A 325 -31.23 -8.12 -9.30
N ARG A 326 -30.11 -8.35 -10.00
CA ARG A 326 -30.06 -9.10 -11.26
C ARG A 326 -28.86 -10.05 -11.25
N MET A 327 -29.12 -11.34 -11.63
CA MET A 327 -28.08 -12.34 -11.75
C MET A 327 -28.05 -12.88 -13.18
N VAL A 328 -26.84 -12.97 -13.76
CA VAL A 328 -26.57 -13.55 -15.07
C VAL A 328 -25.54 -14.68 -14.90
N LEU A 329 -25.88 -15.87 -15.36
CA LEU A 329 -24.99 -17.02 -15.35
C LEU A 329 -24.69 -17.42 -16.79
N GLY A 330 -23.41 -17.43 -17.18
CA GLY A 330 -23.00 -17.71 -18.57
C GLY A 330 -23.41 -16.58 -19.51
N GLY A 331 -23.07 -15.35 -19.20
CA GLY A 331 -23.31 -14.19 -20.07
C GLY A 331 -22.53 -14.34 -21.37
N ASN A 332 -23.21 -14.42 -22.51
CA ASN A 332 -22.57 -14.43 -23.83
C ASN A 332 -22.63 -13.00 -24.39
N SER A 333 -21.52 -12.32 -24.41
CA SER A 333 -21.34 -11.10 -25.18
C SER A 333 -20.85 -11.38 -26.61
N ALA A 334 -21.08 -12.58 -27.15
CA ALA A 334 -20.97 -12.81 -28.59
C ALA A 334 -22.09 -11.99 -29.24
N GLY A 335 -21.79 -10.77 -29.64
CA GLY A 335 -22.64 -10.00 -30.53
C GLY A 335 -22.86 -10.87 -31.79
N GLU A 336 -24.11 -11.23 -32.01
CA GLU A 336 -24.52 -11.65 -33.31
C GLU A 336 -24.30 -10.48 -34.27
N GLY A 337 -23.30 -10.64 -35.18
CA GLY A 337 -23.15 -9.82 -36.38
C GLY A 337 -23.83 -10.47 -37.55
#